data_6b28ccd767c516f2cc56655d9e0e9a0d
#
_entry.id   6b28ccd767c516f2cc56655d9e0e9a0d
#
_cell.length_a   1.000
_cell.length_b   1.000
_cell.length_c   1.000
_cell.angle_alpha   90.00
_cell.angle_beta   90.00
_cell.angle_gamma   90.00
#
_symmetry.space_group_name_H-M   'P 1'
#
loop_
_entity.id
_entity.type
_entity.pdbx_description
1 polymer ?
#
loop_
_entity_poly.entity_id
_entity_poly.type
_entity_poly.pdbx_seq_one_letter_code
_entity_poly.pdbx_strand_id
1 'polypeptide(L)'
;MTKTASQSDKIYDDEELAKLAIAGDRAAFANLLDRHYMLIYKIAYKWCGHQSDAEDVAQDVCLKLVNAIKTFDARSKFTSWLYRVTLNVVRDKQRSTKRRNNRHAALLEVDGGDTPPSQEEIIITNELWQSVRQLPQKQCDAVMLVYAQELNHAEAANIMDVKESTISWYVMEAKKSLKGLL
;
A
#
# COMPACT_ATOMS: atom_id res chain seq x y z
N MET A 1 21.98 41.54 16.36
CA MET A 1 22.79 40.52 15.64
C MET A 1 22.49 39.16 16.24
N THR A 2 21.46 38.55 15.77
CA THR A 2 21.03 37.20 16.21
C THR A 2 21.41 36.21 15.12
N LYS A 3 22.42 35.39 15.43
CA LYS A 3 22.88 34.27 14.61
C LYS A 3 21.74 33.24 14.48
N THR A 4 21.11 33.19 13.34
CA THR A 4 20.33 32.04 12.91
C THR A 4 21.35 30.94 12.58
N ALA A 5 21.59 30.07 13.56
CA ALA A 5 22.39 28.88 13.33
C ALA A 5 21.64 28.02 12.28
N SER A 6 22.24 27.91 11.12
CA SER A 6 21.89 26.97 10.07
C SER A 6 21.81 25.56 10.67
N GLN A 7 20.60 25.03 10.79
CA GLN A 7 20.35 23.59 11.04
C GLN A 7 20.50 22.87 9.70
N SER A 8 21.67 23.00 9.07
CA SER A 8 22.02 22.30 7.84
C SER A 8 22.59 20.92 8.17
N ASP A 9 21.96 19.91 7.56
CA ASP A 9 22.51 18.62 7.17
C ASP A 9 22.70 17.52 8.24
N LYS A 10 21.84 17.44 9.22
CA LYS A 10 21.70 16.15 9.89
C LYS A 10 20.74 15.28 9.04
N ILE A 11 21.30 14.31 8.32
CA ILE A 11 20.50 13.29 7.60
C ILE A 11 19.92 12.37 8.66
N TYR A 12 18.68 12.62 9.04
CA TYR A 12 17.92 11.74 9.93
C TYR A 12 17.48 10.50 9.16
N ASP A 13 17.56 9.34 9.80
CA ASP A 13 16.90 8.13 9.30
C ASP A 13 15.36 8.18 9.55
N ASP A 14 14.63 7.21 9.00
CA ASP A 14 13.17 7.20 9.09
C ASP A 14 12.68 6.99 10.53
N GLU A 15 13.39 6.22 11.33
CA GLU A 15 13.08 5.95 12.72
C GLU A 15 13.32 7.18 13.59
N GLU A 16 14.36 7.96 13.32
CA GLU A 16 14.63 9.23 13.99
C GLU A 16 13.58 10.28 13.64
N LEU A 17 13.25 10.42 12.33
CA LEU A 17 12.18 11.32 11.88
C LEU A 17 10.83 10.93 12.49
N ALA A 18 10.53 9.62 12.57
CA ALA A 18 9.29 9.16 13.17
C ALA A 18 9.19 9.53 14.66
N LYS A 19 10.28 9.38 15.43
CA LYS A 19 10.34 9.80 16.84
C LYS A 19 10.09 11.30 17.00
N LEU A 20 10.71 12.13 16.16
CA LEU A 20 10.49 13.58 16.17
C LEU A 20 9.04 13.94 15.80
N ALA A 21 8.50 13.30 14.78
CA ALA A 21 7.12 13.49 14.36
C ALA A 21 6.11 13.09 15.45
N ILE A 22 6.35 11.98 16.17
CA ILE A 22 5.56 11.56 17.34
C ILE A 22 5.61 12.62 18.45
N ALA A 23 6.76 13.25 18.65
CA ALA A 23 6.96 14.33 19.61
C ALA A 23 6.30 15.66 19.16
N GLY A 24 5.73 15.72 17.95
CA GLY A 24 5.00 16.87 17.44
C GLY A 24 5.82 17.75 16.47
N ASP A 25 6.99 17.32 16.03
CA ASP A 25 7.77 18.03 15.02
C ASP A 25 7.11 17.88 13.64
N ARG A 26 6.51 18.97 13.17
CA ARG A 26 5.82 19.03 11.88
C ARG A 26 6.79 18.92 10.70
N ALA A 27 8.01 19.44 10.83
CA ALA A 27 8.99 19.38 9.75
C ALA A 27 9.50 17.96 9.56
N ALA A 28 9.75 17.22 10.65
CA ALA A 28 10.10 15.80 10.60
C ALA A 28 8.97 14.96 9.97
N PHE A 29 7.70 15.24 10.33
CA PHE A 29 6.55 14.56 9.73
C PHE A 29 6.42 14.86 8.23
N ALA A 30 6.58 16.12 7.80
CA ALA A 30 6.54 16.50 6.39
C ALA A 30 7.66 15.79 5.60
N ASN A 31 8.89 15.72 6.15
CA ASN A 31 10.01 15.02 5.53
C ASN A 31 9.72 13.52 5.34
N LEU A 32 9.12 12.86 6.34
CA LEU A 32 8.68 11.47 6.19
C LEU A 32 7.65 11.30 5.07
N LEU A 33 6.65 12.19 5.00
CA LEU A 33 5.64 12.14 3.95
C LEU A 33 6.27 12.31 2.57
N ASP A 34 7.10 13.33 2.38
CA ASP A 34 7.77 13.61 1.10
C ASP A 34 8.62 12.42 0.66
N ARG A 35 9.40 11.84 1.59
CA ARG A 35 10.27 10.69 1.34
C ARG A 35 9.51 9.45 0.91
N HIS A 36 8.33 9.22 1.49
CA HIS A 36 7.58 7.97 1.32
C HIS A 36 6.30 8.10 0.48
N TYR A 37 5.95 9.31 0.00
CA TYR A 37 4.73 9.51 -0.79
C TYR A 37 4.69 8.60 -2.03
N MET A 38 5.79 8.51 -2.77
CA MET A 38 5.86 7.65 -3.95
C MET A 38 5.76 6.16 -3.62
N LEU A 39 6.24 5.73 -2.46
CA LEU A 39 6.05 4.37 -1.97
C LEU A 39 4.57 4.10 -1.70
N ILE A 40 3.90 5.01 -0.96
CA ILE A 40 2.47 4.92 -0.68
C ILE A 40 1.66 4.83 -1.98
N TYR A 41 1.93 5.73 -2.92
CA TYR A 41 1.26 5.74 -4.22
C TYR A 41 1.47 4.44 -5.01
N LYS A 42 2.71 3.94 -5.10
CA LYS A 42 3.02 2.68 -5.78
C LYS A 42 2.28 1.48 -5.16
N ILE A 43 2.22 1.41 -3.84
CA ILE A 43 1.44 0.39 -3.14
C ILE A 43 -0.03 0.53 -3.54
N ALA A 44 -0.62 1.72 -3.37
CA ALA A 44 -2.02 1.97 -3.70
C ALA A 44 -2.34 1.59 -5.15
N TYR A 45 -1.51 2.01 -6.11
CA TYR A 45 -1.69 1.71 -7.52
C TYR A 45 -1.69 0.20 -7.83
N LYS A 46 -0.77 -0.56 -7.23
CA LYS A 46 -0.69 -2.02 -7.41
C LYS A 46 -1.99 -2.71 -6.97
N TRP A 47 -2.56 -2.27 -5.85
CA TRP A 47 -3.81 -2.86 -5.31
C TRP A 47 -5.07 -2.33 -5.99
N CYS A 48 -5.14 -1.07 -6.36
CA CYS A 48 -6.33 -0.48 -6.99
C CYS A 48 -6.38 -0.79 -8.49
N GLY A 49 -5.23 -0.71 -9.18
CA GLY A 49 -5.13 -0.91 -10.63
C GLY A 49 -5.47 0.32 -11.45
N HIS A 50 -5.98 1.41 -10.84
CA HIS A 50 -6.38 2.65 -11.49
C HIS A 50 -5.70 3.84 -10.82
N GLN A 51 -5.31 4.83 -11.64
CA GLN A 51 -4.57 5.99 -11.17
C GLN A 51 -5.39 6.83 -10.18
N SER A 52 -6.64 7.15 -10.53
CA SER A 52 -7.51 7.99 -9.69
C SER A 52 -7.76 7.37 -8.31
N ASP A 53 -8.00 6.06 -8.26
CA ASP A 53 -8.20 5.36 -7.00
C ASP A 53 -6.89 5.32 -6.17
N ALA A 54 -5.75 5.20 -6.83
CA ALA A 54 -4.45 5.20 -6.16
C ALA A 54 -4.12 6.57 -5.56
N GLU A 55 -4.43 7.64 -6.27
CA GLU A 55 -4.27 9.03 -5.79
C GLU A 55 -5.17 9.29 -4.57
N ASP A 56 -6.44 8.90 -4.65
CA ASP A 56 -7.38 9.00 -3.53
C ASP A 56 -6.88 8.24 -2.30
N VAL A 57 -6.44 6.99 -2.50
CA VAL A 57 -5.88 6.17 -1.40
C VAL A 57 -4.63 6.81 -0.83
N ALA A 58 -3.72 7.33 -1.66
CA ALA A 58 -2.50 7.97 -1.19
C ALA A 58 -2.82 9.21 -0.33
N GLN A 59 -3.79 10.01 -0.72
CA GLN A 59 -4.28 11.15 0.08
C GLN A 59 -4.89 10.68 1.41
N ASP A 60 -5.76 9.66 1.38
CA ASP A 60 -6.38 9.09 2.58
C ASP A 60 -5.31 8.54 3.54
N VAL A 61 -4.24 7.92 3.02
CA VAL A 61 -3.10 7.46 3.83
C VAL A 61 -2.41 8.63 4.48
N CYS A 62 -2.08 9.70 3.74
CA CYS A 62 -1.44 10.89 4.27
C CYS A 62 -2.26 11.51 5.42
N LEU A 63 -3.58 11.61 5.26
CA LEU A 63 -4.48 12.10 6.30
C LEU A 63 -4.49 11.18 7.53
N LYS A 64 -4.56 9.87 7.33
CA LYS A 64 -4.51 8.90 8.43
C LYS A 64 -3.18 8.91 9.16
N LEU A 65 -2.06 9.12 8.45
CA LEU A 65 -0.72 9.12 9.04
C LEU A 65 -0.55 10.18 10.13
N VAL A 66 -1.24 11.31 10.06
CA VAL A 66 -1.21 12.36 11.09
C VAL A 66 -1.51 11.80 12.49
N ASN A 67 -2.46 10.88 12.57
CA ASN A 67 -2.82 10.24 13.83
C ASN A 67 -2.12 8.89 14.03
N ALA A 68 -1.97 8.11 12.95
CA ALA A 68 -1.40 6.79 13.00
C ALA A 68 0.08 6.79 13.40
N ILE A 69 0.85 7.84 13.10
CA ILE A 69 2.27 7.94 13.45
C ILE A 69 2.52 7.72 14.95
N LYS A 70 1.57 8.11 15.80
CA LYS A 70 1.63 7.92 17.25
C LYS A 70 1.61 6.45 17.67
N THR A 71 1.20 5.54 16.78
CA THR A 71 1.17 4.10 17.03
C THR A 71 2.44 3.38 16.56
N PHE A 72 3.36 4.10 15.94
CA PHE A 72 4.63 3.52 15.54
C PHE A 72 5.52 3.34 16.78
N ASP A 73 5.83 2.09 17.09
CA ASP A 73 6.58 1.69 18.31
C ASP A 73 8.04 1.28 18.03
N ALA A 74 8.50 1.46 16.79
CA ALA A 74 9.85 1.12 16.34
C ALA A 74 10.25 -0.37 16.51
N ARG A 75 9.28 -1.30 16.71
CA ARG A 75 9.54 -2.74 16.72
C ARG A 75 9.80 -3.33 15.34
N SER A 76 9.48 -2.60 14.29
CA SER A 76 9.74 -2.93 12.91
C SER A 76 10.25 -1.68 12.19
N LYS A 77 10.86 -1.86 11.01
CA LYS A 77 11.24 -0.73 10.15
C LYS A 77 10.00 0.15 9.89
N PHE A 78 10.21 1.47 9.83
CA PHE A 78 9.16 2.43 9.51
C PHE A 78 8.43 2.06 8.21
N THR A 79 9.15 1.64 7.18
CA THR A 79 8.58 1.20 5.90
C THR A 79 7.61 0.02 6.06
N SER A 80 7.94 -0.99 6.88
CA SER A 80 7.05 -2.14 7.13
C SER A 80 5.76 -1.73 7.85
N TRP A 81 5.87 -0.81 8.80
CA TRP A 81 4.71 -0.23 9.47
C TRP A 81 3.86 0.60 8.50
N LEU A 82 4.50 1.42 7.64
CA LEU A 82 3.82 2.23 6.62
C LEU A 82 3.07 1.35 5.61
N TYR A 83 3.65 0.21 5.20
CA TYR A 83 2.94 -0.79 4.38
C TYR A 83 1.64 -1.22 5.05
N ARG A 84 1.67 -1.58 6.34
CA ARG A 84 0.45 -1.99 7.08
C ARG A 84 -0.59 -0.89 7.09
N VAL A 85 -0.20 0.35 7.36
CA VAL A 85 -1.12 1.50 7.35
C VAL A 85 -1.74 1.66 5.96
N THR A 86 -0.92 1.65 4.90
CA THR A 86 -1.38 1.80 3.52
C THR A 86 -2.33 0.67 3.11
N LEU A 87 -1.98 -0.59 3.38
CA LEU A 87 -2.84 -1.73 3.07
C LEU A 87 -4.19 -1.68 3.80
N ASN A 88 -4.22 -1.19 5.03
CA ASN A 88 -5.48 -1.04 5.76
C ASN A 88 -6.38 0.01 5.08
N VAL A 89 -5.82 1.12 4.60
CA VAL A 89 -6.58 2.14 3.84
C VAL A 89 -7.12 1.56 2.53
N VAL A 90 -6.27 0.87 1.76
CA VAL A 90 -6.68 0.18 0.53
C VAL A 90 -7.85 -0.76 0.79
N ARG A 91 -7.73 -1.62 1.80
CA ARG A 91 -8.79 -2.58 2.16
C ARG A 91 -10.10 -1.91 2.57
N ASP A 92 -10.02 -0.83 3.33
CA ASP A 92 -11.19 -0.03 3.73
C ASP A 92 -11.88 0.57 2.50
N LYS A 93 -11.11 1.14 1.55
CA LYS A 93 -11.61 1.68 0.28
C LYS A 93 -12.30 0.59 -0.54
N GLN A 94 -11.64 -0.56 -0.74
CA GLN A 94 -12.21 -1.70 -1.49
C GLN A 94 -13.51 -2.21 -0.86
N ARG A 95 -13.56 -2.33 0.47
CA ARG A 95 -14.80 -2.73 1.18
C ARG A 95 -15.92 -1.71 0.99
N SER A 96 -15.60 -0.42 1.05
CA SER A 96 -16.55 0.66 0.85
C SER A 96 -17.11 0.64 -0.58
N THR A 97 -16.24 0.52 -1.58
CA THR A 97 -16.63 0.43 -3.00
C THR A 97 -17.50 -0.80 -3.24
N LYS A 98 -17.10 -1.97 -2.72
CA LYS A 98 -17.91 -3.20 -2.84
C LYS A 98 -19.29 -3.05 -2.21
N ARG A 99 -19.40 -2.42 -1.03
CA ARG A 99 -20.71 -2.14 -0.39
C ARG A 99 -21.55 -1.17 -1.20
N ARG A 100 -20.92 -0.16 -1.82
CA ARG A 100 -21.59 0.80 -2.69
C ARG A 100 -22.10 0.11 -3.96
N ASN A 101 -21.25 -0.66 -4.64
CA ASN A 101 -21.59 -1.39 -5.84
C ASN A 101 -22.68 -2.43 -5.58
N ASN A 102 -22.63 -3.18 -4.47
CA ASN A 102 -23.70 -4.11 -4.11
C ASN A 102 -25.06 -3.41 -3.82
N ARG A 103 -25.03 -2.15 -3.36
CA ARG A 103 -26.24 -1.33 -3.23
C ARG A 103 -26.70 -0.75 -4.57
N HIS A 104 -25.78 -0.49 -5.49
CA HIS A 104 -26.05 0.03 -6.83
C HIS A 104 -26.26 -1.08 -7.88
N ALA A 105 -25.84 -2.31 -7.65
CA ALA A 105 -26.11 -3.46 -8.53
C ALA A 105 -27.60 -3.79 -8.63
N ALA A 106 -28.45 -3.14 -7.81
CA ALA A 106 -29.89 -3.06 -8.04
C ALA A 106 -30.26 -1.99 -9.10
N LEU A 107 -29.32 -1.19 -9.59
CA LEU A 107 -29.50 -0.10 -10.56
C LEU A 107 -28.17 0.10 -11.31
N LEU A 108 -28.10 -0.50 -12.52
CA LEU A 108 -27.13 -0.21 -13.59
C LEU A 108 -25.70 -0.80 -13.50
N GLU A 109 -25.41 -1.58 -14.52
CA GLU A 109 -24.09 -1.79 -15.10
C GLU A 109 -23.47 -0.45 -15.50
N VAL A 110 -22.22 -0.14 -15.14
CA VAL A 110 -21.35 0.82 -15.80
C VAL A 110 -19.91 0.60 -15.32
N ASP A 111 -19.07 0.28 -16.19
CA ASP A 111 -18.15 1.02 -17.03
C ASP A 111 -16.71 0.91 -16.53
N GLY A 112 -15.93 0.19 -17.35
CA GLY A 112 -14.49 0.13 -17.28
C GLY A 112 -13.91 1.41 -17.86
N GLY A 113 -13.33 2.25 -17.03
CA GLY A 113 -12.69 3.49 -17.44
C GLY A 113 -11.20 3.33 -17.68
N ASP A 114 -10.77 3.74 -18.85
CA ASP A 114 -9.48 4.22 -19.31
C ASP A 114 -8.19 3.44 -19.04
N THR A 115 -7.76 2.82 -20.10
CA THR A 115 -6.39 2.36 -20.34
C THR A 115 -5.62 3.44 -21.09
N PRO A 116 -4.47 3.91 -20.62
CA PRO A 116 -3.51 4.59 -21.50
C PRO A 116 -2.72 3.56 -22.30
N PRO A 117 -2.21 3.93 -23.48
CA PRO A 117 -1.95 3.01 -24.56
C PRO A 117 -0.58 2.36 -24.55
N SER A 118 -0.55 1.19 -25.19
CA SER A 118 0.54 0.48 -25.87
C SER A 118 1.58 -0.25 -25.03
N GLN A 119 1.47 -1.55 -25.02
CA GLN A 119 2.40 -2.55 -25.54
C GLN A 119 1.95 -3.94 -25.07
N GLU A 120 2.01 -4.94 -25.92
CA GLU A 120 1.49 -6.30 -25.68
C GLU A 120 1.98 -6.94 -24.37
N GLU A 121 3.22 -6.65 -23.94
CA GLU A 121 3.75 -7.10 -22.63
C GLU A 121 3.04 -6.43 -21.44
N ILE A 122 2.59 -5.20 -21.57
CA ILE A 122 1.85 -4.46 -20.53
C ILE A 122 0.43 -5.02 -20.41
N ILE A 123 -0.17 -5.47 -21.50
CA ILE A 123 -1.53 -6.03 -21.52
C ILE A 123 -1.56 -7.36 -20.75
N ILE A 124 -0.66 -8.30 -21.07
CA ILE A 124 -0.57 -9.60 -20.38
C ILE A 124 -0.30 -9.40 -18.88
N THR A 125 0.57 -8.46 -18.54
CA THR A 125 0.87 -8.12 -17.13
C THR A 125 -0.33 -7.52 -16.43
N ASN A 126 -1.13 -6.69 -17.12
CA ASN A 126 -2.34 -6.10 -16.55
C ASN A 126 -3.44 -7.13 -16.30
N GLU A 127 -3.67 -8.06 -17.21
CA GLU A 127 -4.67 -9.12 -17.06
C GLU A 127 -4.32 -10.06 -15.90
N LEU A 128 -3.04 -10.42 -15.77
CA LEU A 128 -2.57 -11.20 -14.62
C LEU A 128 -2.85 -10.50 -13.29
N TRP A 129 -2.50 -9.22 -13.18
CA TRP A 129 -2.74 -8.47 -11.96
C TRP A 129 -4.23 -8.22 -11.69
N GLN A 130 -5.06 -8.11 -12.72
CA GLN A 130 -6.51 -8.10 -12.57
C GLN A 130 -7.01 -9.42 -11.94
N SER A 131 -6.53 -10.55 -12.44
CA SER A 131 -6.86 -11.88 -11.88
C SER A 131 -6.37 -12.02 -10.44
N VAL A 132 -5.18 -11.51 -10.10
CA VAL A 132 -4.65 -11.48 -8.73
C VAL A 132 -5.57 -10.66 -7.80
N ARG A 133 -6.10 -9.52 -8.27
CA ARG A 133 -7.01 -8.67 -7.46
C ARG A 133 -8.36 -9.34 -7.19
N GLN A 134 -8.76 -10.36 -7.95
CA GLN A 134 -9.97 -11.15 -7.74
C GLN A 134 -9.79 -12.27 -6.69
N LEU A 135 -8.56 -12.59 -6.32
CA LEU A 135 -8.27 -13.58 -5.28
C LEU A 135 -8.86 -13.19 -3.91
N PRO A 136 -9.10 -14.16 -3.02
CA PRO A 136 -9.39 -13.86 -1.62
C PRO A 136 -8.36 -12.91 -1.03
N GLN A 137 -8.80 -11.91 -0.25
CA GLN A 137 -8.00 -10.76 0.19
C GLN A 137 -6.60 -11.12 0.70
N LYS A 138 -6.49 -12.14 1.57
CA LYS A 138 -5.19 -12.54 2.14
C LYS A 138 -4.25 -13.19 1.12
N GLN A 139 -4.80 -13.89 0.14
CA GLN A 139 -4.02 -14.47 -0.95
C GLN A 139 -3.54 -13.36 -1.90
N CYS A 140 -4.43 -12.42 -2.25
CA CYS A 140 -4.08 -11.24 -3.04
C CYS A 140 -2.95 -10.45 -2.36
N ASP A 141 -3.09 -10.13 -1.08
CA ASP A 141 -2.09 -9.37 -0.33
C ASP A 141 -0.73 -10.08 -0.29
N ALA A 142 -0.71 -11.39 -0.04
CA ALA A 142 0.53 -12.16 -0.01
C ALA A 142 1.22 -12.17 -1.39
N VAL A 143 0.46 -12.39 -2.48
CA VAL A 143 0.99 -12.35 -3.85
C VAL A 143 1.51 -10.97 -4.20
N MET A 144 0.75 -9.92 -3.88
CA MET A 144 1.16 -8.53 -4.14
C MET A 144 2.44 -8.15 -3.38
N LEU A 145 2.56 -8.53 -2.11
CA LEU A 145 3.76 -8.24 -1.32
C LEU A 145 4.98 -8.99 -1.86
N VAL A 146 4.83 -10.27 -2.16
CA VAL A 146 5.97 -11.10 -2.60
C VAL A 146 6.38 -10.81 -4.04
N TYR A 147 5.42 -10.71 -4.98
CA TYR A 147 5.74 -10.61 -6.40
C TYR A 147 5.67 -9.18 -6.96
N ALA A 148 4.76 -8.33 -6.48
CA ALA A 148 4.66 -6.98 -6.99
C ALA A 148 5.56 -5.99 -6.23
N GLN A 149 5.90 -6.29 -4.97
CA GLN A 149 6.78 -5.48 -4.13
C GLN A 149 8.14 -6.16 -3.88
N GLU A 150 8.35 -7.36 -4.43
CA GLU A 150 9.61 -8.12 -4.34
C GLU A 150 10.10 -8.36 -2.90
N LEU A 151 9.14 -8.46 -1.96
CA LEU A 151 9.45 -8.73 -0.57
C LEU A 151 9.64 -10.23 -0.35
N ASN A 152 10.56 -10.60 0.53
CA ASN A 152 10.67 -11.99 0.95
C ASN A 152 9.51 -12.39 1.88
N HIS A 153 9.34 -13.70 2.10
CA HIS A 153 8.21 -14.21 2.89
C HIS A 153 8.22 -13.72 4.35
N ALA A 154 9.40 -13.53 4.95
CA ALA A 154 9.52 -13.03 6.32
C ALA A 154 9.08 -11.55 6.41
N GLU A 155 9.44 -10.72 5.44
CA GLU A 155 9.01 -9.31 5.35
C GLU A 155 7.50 -9.22 5.14
N ALA A 156 6.96 -10.00 4.19
CA ALA A 156 5.51 -10.06 3.94
C ALA A 156 4.75 -10.57 5.18
N ALA A 157 5.29 -11.55 5.90
CA ALA A 157 4.73 -12.07 7.15
C ALA A 157 4.68 -11.00 8.23
N ASN A 158 5.74 -10.22 8.38
CA ASN A 158 5.79 -9.10 9.32
C ASN A 158 4.75 -8.01 8.98
N ILE A 159 4.58 -7.68 7.68
CA ILE A 159 3.57 -6.71 7.21
C ILE A 159 2.16 -7.22 7.46
N MET A 160 1.88 -8.49 7.19
CA MET A 160 0.55 -9.09 7.32
C MET A 160 0.23 -9.55 8.75
N ASP A 161 1.18 -9.48 9.67
CA ASP A 161 1.08 -9.97 11.06
C ASP A 161 0.67 -11.46 11.11
N VAL A 162 1.41 -12.28 10.37
CA VAL A 162 1.22 -13.74 10.30
C VAL A 162 2.59 -14.46 10.35
N LYS A 163 2.57 -15.78 10.45
CA LYS A 163 3.80 -16.58 10.32
C LYS A 163 4.26 -16.66 8.86
N GLU A 164 5.57 -16.79 8.65
CA GLU A 164 6.15 -16.94 7.31
C GLU A 164 5.57 -18.16 6.55
N SER A 165 5.35 -19.27 7.26
CA SER A 165 4.67 -20.45 6.69
C SER A 165 3.26 -20.15 6.19
N THR A 166 2.56 -19.18 6.79
CA THR A 166 1.24 -18.74 6.36
C THR A 166 1.31 -17.96 5.04
N ILE A 167 2.36 -17.13 4.85
CA ILE A 167 2.61 -16.47 3.57
C ILE A 167 2.85 -17.51 2.47
N SER A 168 3.73 -18.49 2.74
CA SER A 168 3.99 -19.58 1.79
C SER A 168 2.72 -20.33 1.40
N TRP A 169 1.84 -20.56 2.36
CA TRP A 169 0.54 -21.19 2.12
C TRP A 169 -0.39 -20.30 1.28
N TYR A 170 -0.52 -19.00 1.60
CA TYR A 170 -1.33 -18.08 0.81
C TYR A 170 -0.85 -17.99 -0.64
N VAL A 171 0.46 -17.91 -0.86
CA VAL A 171 1.06 -17.87 -2.18
C VAL A 171 0.80 -19.16 -2.95
N MET A 172 0.91 -20.32 -2.29
CA MET A 172 0.63 -21.62 -2.91
C MET A 172 -0.85 -21.73 -3.32
N GLU A 173 -1.77 -21.38 -2.44
CA GLU A 173 -3.21 -21.40 -2.73
C GLU A 173 -3.58 -20.40 -3.85
N ALA A 174 -2.99 -19.21 -3.84
CA ALA A 174 -3.17 -18.24 -4.91
C ALA A 174 -2.73 -18.79 -6.28
N LYS A 175 -1.56 -19.44 -6.34
CA LYS A 175 -1.07 -20.07 -7.57
C LYS A 175 -2.02 -21.18 -8.09
N LYS A 176 -2.64 -21.97 -7.19
CA LYS A 176 -3.63 -22.97 -7.59
C LYS A 176 -4.87 -22.31 -8.18
N SER A 177 -5.36 -21.25 -7.54
CA SER A 177 -6.54 -20.52 -8.00
C SER A 177 -6.29 -19.87 -9.37
N LEU A 178 -5.11 -19.25 -9.57
CA LEU A 178 -4.75 -18.61 -10.84
C LEU A 178 -4.56 -19.61 -11.98
N LYS A 179 -4.03 -20.82 -11.72
CA LYS A 179 -3.93 -21.89 -12.75
C LYS A 179 -5.28 -22.36 -13.25
N GLY A 180 -6.36 -22.19 -12.50
CA GLY A 180 -7.70 -22.53 -12.95
C GLY A 180 -8.38 -21.39 -13.72
N LEU A 181 -7.76 -20.21 -13.79
CA LEU A 181 -8.26 -19.02 -14.50
C LEU A 181 -7.49 -18.74 -15.81
N LEU A 182 -6.35 -19.40 -16.02
CA LEU A 182 -5.51 -19.38 -17.22
C LEU A 182 -5.69 -20.70 -17.98
#